data_4260b4469e41fcac18ff99490f1776da
#
_entry.id   4260b4469e41fcac18ff99490f1776da
#
_cell.length_a   1.000
_cell.length_b   1.000
_cell.length_c   1.000
_cell.angle_alpha   90.00
_cell.angle_beta   90.00
_cell.angle_gamma   90.00
#
_symmetry.space_group_name_H-M   'P 1'
#
loop_
_entity.id
_entity.type
_entity.pdbx_description
1 polymer ?
#
loop_
_entity_poly.entity_id
_entity_poly.type
_entity_poly.pdbx_seq_one_letter_code
_entity_poly.pdbx_strand_id
1 'polypeptide(L)'
;LPLLEEALIELLVPAKQKIVRDQTVAGVERVATEIRQTLNARERNVIEQLYELRSLQGKNQSSIERMTKRALAEQREFEEVVRRIVAARLVHSKLAEQLFAGIRVAALREQVIATRDRMKKSKLSPQLSLAVKDYFAALRDMLRTANSRMLEIEQMVLGVQRRFAEDLGWSLSPPMSFSLDTYIADLERAEHAYKSQFGALAVLTTEKWRLMERFFDTVVSKSREIFSTAERDTEAWVKSLLPAIETQVREQRSQLRKRAESVSKIRDAQGSLDERIAELEEALEDAQSKLGTLKRLTDRIHDVGARAQVEEVIDRAPLAAEQRDHTYWAARDCAGGGRSD
;
A
#
# COMPACT_ATOMS: atom_id res chain seq x y z
N LEU A 1 0.39 35.83 -16.80
CA LEU A 1 -0.35 35.11 -15.73
C LEU A 1 -1.57 34.34 -16.29
N PRO A 2 -2.50 34.92 -17.13
CA PRO A 2 -3.68 34.17 -17.57
C PRO A 2 -3.37 32.93 -18.40
N LEU A 3 -2.39 32.96 -19.30
CA LEU A 3 -1.96 31.76 -20.08
C LEU A 3 -1.40 30.60 -19.25
N LEU A 4 -0.82 30.89 -18.08
CA LEU A 4 -0.33 29.86 -17.17
C LEU A 4 -1.47 29.25 -16.35
N GLU A 5 -2.44 30.06 -15.97
CA GLU A 5 -3.65 29.62 -15.28
C GLU A 5 -4.53 28.75 -16.20
N GLU A 6 -4.64 29.13 -17.45
CA GLU A 6 -5.38 28.38 -18.48
C GLU A 6 -4.71 27.02 -18.77
N ALA A 7 -3.40 27.00 -18.95
CA ALA A 7 -2.64 25.74 -19.09
C ALA A 7 -2.69 24.84 -17.84
N LEU A 8 -2.74 25.41 -16.64
CA LEU A 8 -2.93 24.66 -15.39
C LEU A 8 -4.33 24.03 -15.33
N ILE A 9 -5.36 24.77 -15.71
CA ILE A 9 -6.74 24.29 -15.67
C ILE A 9 -6.99 23.24 -16.79
N GLU A 10 -6.49 23.48 -18.00
CA GLU A 10 -6.75 22.60 -19.15
C GLU A 10 -5.89 21.34 -19.19
N LEU A 11 -4.67 21.37 -18.65
CA LEU A 11 -3.75 20.23 -18.74
C LEU A 11 -3.50 19.54 -17.39
N LEU A 12 -3.27 20.29 -16.32
CA LEU A 12 -2.82 19.72 -15.05
C LEU A 12 -3.99 19.18 -14.22
N VAL A 13 -5.13 19.86 -14.21
CA VAL A 13 -6.30 19.42 -13.44
C VAL A 13 -6.88 18.11 -13.98
N PRO A 14 -7.11 17.96 -15.31
CA PRO A 14 -7.57 16.69 -15.89
C PRO A 14 -6.56 15.54 -15.69
N ALA A 15 -5.26 15.81 -15.87
CA ALA A 15 -4.22 14.81 -15.65
C ALA A 15 -4.20 14.32 -14.19
N LYS A 16 -4.31 15.23 -13.22
CA LYS A 16 -4.40 14.91 -11.79
C LYS A 16 -5.66 14.12 -11.48
N GLN A 17 -6.81 14.52 -12.00
CA GLN A 17 -8.08 13.81 -11.81
C GLN A 17 -8.02 12.39 -12.36
N LYS A 18 -7.41 12.21 -13.53
CA LYS A 18 -7.19 10.88 -14.11
C LYS A 18 -6.33 9.99 -13.22
N ILE A 19 -5.19 10.49 -12.75
CA ILE A 19 -4.29 9.73 -11.86
C ILE A 19 -5.03 9.34 -10.58
N VAL A 20 -5.74 10.26 -9.94
CA VAL A 20 -6.50 9.99 -8.71
C VAL A 20 -7.59 8.95 -8.96
N ARG A 21 -8.32 9.06 -10.07
CA ARG A 21 -9.35 8.09 -10.46
C ARG A 21 -8.76 6.70 -10.69
N ASP A 22 -7.70 6.61 -11.49
CA ASP A 22 -7.07 5.32 -11.81
C ASP A 22 -6.50 4.65 -10.57
N GLN A 23 -5.88 5.42 -9.67
CA GLN A 23 -5.41 4.91 -8.37
C GLN A 23 -6.56 4.46 -7.47
N THR A 24 -7.69 5.19 -7.48
CA THR A 24 -8.87 4.84 -6.69
C THR A 24 -9.50 3.55 -7.21
N VAL A 25 -9.67 3.41 -8.53
CA VAL A 25 -10.19 2.19 -9.16
C VAL A 25 -9.29 1.01 -8.84
N ALA A 26 -7.98 1.13 -9.03
CA ALA A 26 -7.02 0.07 -8.70
C ALA A 26 -7.03 -0.29 -7.20
N GLY A 27 -7.22 0.69 -6.32
CA GLY A 27 -7.38 0.47 -4.89
C GLY A 27 -8.63 -0.33 -4.55
N VAL A 28 -9.77 0.04 -5.14
CA VAL A 28 -11.04 -0.66 -4.95
C VAL A 28 -10.99 -2.08 -5.51
N GLU A 29 -10.40 -2.29 -6.69
CA GLU A 29 -10.22 -3.61 -7.28
C GLU A 29 -9.41 -4.55 -6.39
N ARG A 30 -8.36 -4.04 -5.77
CA ARG A 30 -7.54 -4.81 -4.82
C ARG A 30 -8.37 -5.26 -3.63
N VAL A 31 -9.09 -4.33 -2.99
CA VAL A 31 -9.96 -4.63 -1.85
C VAL A 31 -11.08 -5.61 -2.26
N ALA A 32 -11.70 -5.40 -3.43
CA ALA A 32 -12.73 -6.30 -3.95
C ALA A 32 -12.18 -7.72 -4.19
N THR A 33 -10.93 -7.84 -4.63
CA THR A 33 -10.28 -9.14 -4.82
C THR A 33 -10.03 -9.85 -3.49
N GLU A 34 -9.57 -9.15 -2.47
CA GLU A 34 -9.39 -9.70 -1.11
C GLU A 34 -10.70 -10.17 -0.51
N ILE A 35 -11.76 -9.36 -0.60
CA ILE A 35 -13.10 -9.73 -0.12
C ILE A 35 -13.62 -10.96 -0.88
N ARG A 36 -13.45 -11.00 -2.20
CA ARG A 36 -13.86 -12.14 -3.03
C ARG A 36 -13.15 -13.42 -2.62
N GLN A 37 -11.85 -13.37 -2.36
CA GLN A 37 -11.07 -14.52 -1.91
C GLN A 37 -11.58 -15.03 -0.56
N THR A 38 -11.83 -14.13 0.38
CA THR A 38 -12.38 -14.48 1.70
C THR A 38 -13.75 -15.10 1.62
N LEU A 39 -14.67 -14.54 0.81
CA LEU A 39 -16.00 -15.05 0.63
C LEU A 39 -16.00 -16.42 -0.08
N ASN A 40 -15.16 -16.61 -1.09
CA ASN A 40 -14.99 -17.89 -1.77
C ASN A 40 -14.44 -18.98 -0.83
N ALA A 41 -13.49 -18.62 0.05
CA ALA A 41 -12.98 -19.53 1.06
C ALA A 41 -14.08 -19.95 2.04
N ARG A 42 -14.90 -18.98 2.47
CA ARG A 42 -16.06 -19.24 3.33
C ARG A 42 -17.10 -20.14 2.65
N GLU A 43 -17.45 -19.85 1.40
CA GLU A 43 -18.37 -20.65 0.59
C GLU A 43 -17.90 -22.11 0.50
N ARG A 44 -16.62 -22.32 0.11
CA ARG A 44 -16.05 -23.69 0.01
C ARG A 44 -16.12 -24.43 1.33
N ASN A 45 -15.77 -23.77 2.43
CA ASN A 45 -15.82 -24.38 3.76
C ASN A 45 -17.25 -24.79 4.15
N VAL A 46 -18.24 -23.93 3.87
CA VAL A 46 -19.64 -24.23 4.15
C VAL A 46 -20.14 -25.39 3.28
N ILE A 47 -19.79 -25.41 1.98
CA ILE A 47 -20.12 -26.52 1.07
C ILE A 47 -19.53 -27.84 1.57
N GLU A 48 -18.26 -27.83 2.00
CA GLU A 48 -17.60 -29.01 2.56
C GLU A 48 -18.34 -29.52 3.82
N GLN A 49 -18.71 -28.61 4.72
CA GLN A 49 -19.49 -28.94 5.91
C GLN A 49 -20.87 -29.53 5.57
N LEU A 50 -21.57 -28.91 4.62
CA LEU A 50 -22.87 -29.43 4.14
C LEU A 50 -22.74 -30.82 3.55
N TYR A 51 -21.73 -31.05 2.71
CA TYR A 51 -21.48 -32.37 2.14
C TYR A 51 -21.21 -33.41 3.23
N GLU A 52 -20.39 -33.09 4.22
CA GLU A 52 -20.10 -33.96 5.36
C GLU A 52 -21.37 -34.27 6.17
N LEU A 53 -22.19 -33.26 6.50
CA LEU A 53 -23.41 -33.45 7.29
C LEU A 53 -24.48 -34.25 6.53
N ARG A 54 -24.72 -33.96 5.25
CA ARG A 54 -25.64 -34.72 4.40
C ARG A 54 -25.18 -36.17 4.24
N SER A 55 -23.85 -36.39 4.21
CA SER A 55 -23.31 -37.75 4.16
C SER A 55 -23.53 -38.55 5.46
N LEU A 56 -23.82 -37.84 6.57
CA LEU A 56 -24.11 -38.43 7.88
C LEU A 56 -25.59 -38.83 8.06
N GLN A 57 -26.46 -38.22 7.28
CA GLN A 57 -27.88 -38.58 7.27
C GLN A 57 -28.04 -40.09 6.95
N GLY A 58 -27.94 -40.95 7.93
CA GLY A 58 -28.02 -42.40 7.81
C GLY A 58 -26.75 -43.19 8.12
N LYS A 59 -25.69 -42.57 8.63
CA LYS A 59 -24.41 -43.25 8.99
C LYS A 59 -24.25 -43.52 10.48
N ASN A 60 -23.58 -44.61 10.79
CA ASN A 60 -23.33 -45.14 12.12
C ASN A 60 -22.44 -44.19 13.02
N GLN A 61 -22.60 -44.30 14.32
CA GLN A 61 -21.87 -43.59 15.37
C GLN A 61 -20.34 -43.55 15.19
N SER A 62 -19.76 -44.62 14.60
CA SER A 62 -18.33 -44.69 14.29
C SER A 62 -17.86 -43.64 13.25
N SER A 63 -18.77 -43.18 12.39
CA SER A 63 -18.48 -42.10 11.43
C SER A 63 -18.47 -40.74 12.11
N ILE A 64 -19.38 -40.49 13.03
CA ILE A 64 -19.44 -39.25 13.85
C ILE A 64 -18.20 -39.13 14.70
N GLU A 65 -17.76 -40.22 15.34
CA GLU A 65 -16.51 -40.21 16.14
C GLU A 65 -15.27 -39.90 15.28
N ARG A 66 -15.17 -40.46 14.07
CA ARG A 66 -14.06 -40.14 13.15
C ARG A 66 -14.04 -38.68 12.75
N MET A 67 -15.23 -38.11 12.44
CA MET A 67 -15.32 -36.69 12.09
C MET A 67 -14.99 -35.78 13.26
N THR A 68 -15.43 -36.11 14.47
CA THR A 68 -15.06 -35.36 15.68
C THR A 68 -13.56 -35.34 15.86
N LYS A 69 -12.90 -36.51 15.75
CA LYS A 69 -11.44 -36.60 15.84
C LYS A 69 -10.75 -35.79 14.77
N ARG A 70 -11.25 -35.85 13.52
CA ARG A 70 -10.69 -35.07 12.39
C ARG A 70 -10.84 -33.57 12.62
N ALA A 71 -12.03 -33.08 12.96
CA ALA A 71 -12.28 -31.66 13.20
C ALA A 71 -11.42 -31.10 14.35
N LEU A 72 -11.25 -31.89 15.42
CA LEU A 72 -10.36 -31.51 16.53
C LEU A 72 -8.88 -31.53 16.14
N ALA A 73 -8.47 -32.46 15.27
CA ALA A 73 -7.10 -32.50 14.75
C ALA A 73 -6.81 -31.28 13.88
N GLU A 74 -7.70 -30.97 12.92
CA GLU A 74 -7.61 -29.79 12.06
C GLU A 74 -7.54 -28.49 12.89
N GLN A 75 -8.35 -28.39 13.95
CA GLN A 75 -8.28 -27.24 14.85
C GLN A 75 -6.92 -27.14 15.56
N ARG A 76 -6.38 -28.27 16.05
CA ARG A 76 -5.05 -28.28 16.71
C ARG A 76 -3.93 -27.93 15.75
N GLU A 77 -3.94 -28.48 14.55
CA GLU A 77 -2.97 -28.15 13.49
C GLU A 77 -3.01 -26.66 13.17
N PHE A 78 -4.22 -26.08 13.08
CA PHE A 78 -4.37 -24.65 12.83
C PHE A 78 -3.87 -23.77 13.99
N GLU A 79 -3.99 -24.21 15.25
CA GLU A 79 -3.44 -23.47 16.39
C GLU A 79 -1.89 -23.37 16.33
N GLU A 80 -1.21 -24.32 15.68
CA GLU A 80 0.22 -24.21 15.38
C GLU A 80 0.50 -23.08 14.38
N VAL A 81 -0.36 -22.94 13.36
CA VAL A 81 -0.28 -21.85 12.40
C VAL A 81 -0.46 -20.51 13.10
N VAL A 82 -1.44 -20.40 14.00
CA VAL A 82 -1.66 -19.19 14.82
C VAL A 82 -0.42 -18.83 15.65
N ARG A 83 0.24 -19.81 16.25
CA ARG A 83 1.48 -19.56 17.00
C ARG A 83 2.60 -19.00 16.11
N ARG A 84 2.73 -19.50 14.88
CA ARG A 84 3.72 -18.98 13.92
C ARG A 84 3.43 -17.51 13.54
N ILE A 85 2.15 -17.14 13.42
CA ILE A 85 1.75 -15.76 13.16
C ILE A 85 2.09 -14.83 14.32
N VAL A 86 1.85 -15.27 15.54
CA VAL A 86 2.26 -14.50 16.73
C VAL A 86 3.77 -14.28 16.74
N ALA A 87 4.55 -15.30 16.39
CA ALA A 87 6.00 -15.17 16.26
C ALA A 87 6.39 -14.19 15.12
N ALA A 88 5.75 -14.29 13.95
CA ALA A 88 5.98 -13.36 12.84
C ALA A 88 5.63 -11.91 13.22
N ARG A 89 4.57 -11.69 13.98
CA ARG A 89 4.18 -10.37 14.49
C ARG A 89 5.24 -9.79 15.43
N LEU A 90 5.83 -10.61 16.30
CA LEU A 90 6.91 -10.16 17.17
C LEU A 90 8.15 -9.74 16.36
N VAL A 91 8.51 -10.51 15.34
CA VAL A 91 9.62 -10.17 14.43
C VAL A 91 9.31 -8.88 13.68
N HIS A 92 8.10 -8.75 13.12
CA HIS A 92 7.63 -7.53 12.45
C HIS A 92 7.73 -6.30 13.37
N SER A 93 7.23 -6.41 14.60
CA SER A 93 7.29 -5.32 15.57
C SER A 93 8.73 -4.90 15.87
N LYS A 94 9.65 -5.87 16.04
CA LYS A 94 11.06 -5.60 16.29
C LYS A 94 11.74 -4.92 15.08
N LEU A 95 11.46 -5.39 13.88
CA LEU A 95 12.00 -4.78 12.66
C LEU A 95 11.44 -3.37 12.45
N ALA A 96 10.15 -3.16 12.71
CA ALA A 96 9.52 -1.85 12.68
C ALA A 96 10.14 -0.88 13.70
N GLU A 97 10.41 -1.33 14.93
CA GLU A 97 11.10 -0.53 15.93
C GLU A 97 12.50 -0.11 15.47
N GLN A 98 13.26 -1.03 14.90
CA GLN A 98 14.59 -0.73 14.34
C GLN A 98 14.52 0.25 13.15
N LEU A 99 13.51 0.11 12.28
CA LEU A 99 13.25 1.03 11.20
C LEU A 99 12.97 2.43 11.72
N PHE A 100 12.04 2.57 12.66
CA PHE A 100 11.66 3.86 13.22
C PHE A 100 12.78 4.51 14.03
N ALA A 101 13.65 3.76 14.68
CA ALA A 101 14.82 4.31 15.37
C ALA A 101 15.69 5.18 14.44
N GLY A 102 15.73 4.82 13.12
CA GLY A 102 16.52 5.55 12.12
C GLY A 102 15.83 6.75 11.50
N ILE A 103 14.49 6.81 11.44
CA ILE A 103 13.75 7.86 10.71
C ILE A 103 12.95 8.82 11.60
N ARG A 104 12.86 8.55 12.90
CA ARG A 104 12.14 9.44 13.82
C ARG A 104 12.75 10.83 13.84
N VAL A 105 11.89 11.84 13.97
CA VAL A 105 12.31 13.23 14.18
C VAL A 105 13.27 13.38 15.38
N ALA A 106 13.21 12.48 16.35
CA ALA A 106 14.17 12.44 17.47
C ALA A 106 15.60 12.13 17.01
N ALA A 107 15.79 11.16 16.09
CA ALA A 107 17.10 10.83 15.53
C ALA A 107 17.66 11.98 14.66
N LEU A 108 16.78 12.64 13.90
CA LEU A 108 17.14 13.88 13.19
C LEU A 108 17.65 14.96 14.15
N ARG A 109 17.02 15.13 15.31
CA ARG A 109 17.42 16.11 16.32
C ARG A 109 18.85 15.88 16.80
N GLU A 110 19.27 14.65 16.97
CA GLU A 110 20.66 14.31 17.35
C GLU A 110 21.66 14.78 16.28
N GLN A 111 21.35 14.55 15.00
CA GLN A 111 22.17 15.01 13.88
C GLN A 111 22.24 16.55 13.81
N VAL A 112 21.13 17.23 14.08
CA VAL A 112 21.06 18.69 14.14
C VAL A 112 21.94 19.21 15.26
N ILE A 113 21.90 18.63 16.47
CA ILE A 113 22.72 19.01 17.61
C ILE A 113 24.19 18.78 17.30
N ALA A 114 24.56 17.60 16.78
CA ALA A 114 25.94 17.29 16.42
C ALA A 114 26.50 18.28 15.36
N THR A 115 25.69 18.62 14.36
CA THR A 115 26.05 19.56 13.31
C THR A 115 26.21 20.98 13.89
N ARG A 116 25.29 21.42 14.75
CA ARG A 116 25.39 22.71 15.44
C ARG A 116 26.67 22.81 16.23
N ASP A 117 27.04 21.79 16.97
CA ASP A 117 28.23 21.80 17.80
C ASP A 117 29.53 21.80 16.96
N ARG A 118 29.54 21.11 15.81
CA ARG A 118 30.64 21.21 14.82
C ARG A 118 30.74 22.63 14.26
N MET A 119 29.62 23.23 13.86
CA MET A 119 29.58 24.59 13.33
C MET A 119 30.04 25.60 14.36
N LYS A 120 29.69 25.46 15.65
CA LYS A 120 30.18 26.35 16.73
C LYS A 120 31.69 26.27 16.91
N LYS A 121 32.26 25.06 16.86
CA LYS A 121 33.70 24.81 17.01
C LYS A 121 34.53 25.26 15.79
N SER A 122 33.90 25.38 14.63
CA SER A 122 34.54 25.76 13.37
C SER A 122 35.09 27.22 13.47
N LYS A 123 36.33 27.41 13.08
CA LYS A 123 37.00 28.74 13.07
C LYS A 123 36.92 29.40 11.69
N LEU A 124 36.69 28.64 10.62
CA LEU A 124 36.75 29.07 9.23
C LEU A 124 35.46 28.73 8.47
N SER A 125 35.05 29.60 7.56
CA SER A 125 33.88 29.43 6.71
C SER A 125 33.87 28.14 5.85
N PRO A 126 34.97 27.62 5.30
CA PRO A 126 34.99 26.34 4.59
C PRO A 126 34.60 25.15 5.46
N GLN A 127 34.90 25.19 6.77
CA GLN A 127 34.50 24.16 7.73
C GLN A 127 32.98 24.11 7.96
N LEU A 128 32.31 25.26 7.84
CA LEU A 128 30.84 25.34 7.90
C LEU A 128 30.20 24.61 6.70
N SER A 129 30.71 24.86 5.48
CA SER A 129 30.26 24.19 4.28
C SER A 129 30.44 22.66 4.38
N LEU A 130 31.58 22.22 4.93
CA LEU A 130 31.81 20.79 5.17
C LEU A 130 30.81 20.21 6.19
N ALA A 131 30.54 20.93 7.28
CA ALA A 131 29.58 20.50 8.29
C ALA A 131 28.15 20.33 7.71
N VAL A 132 27.73 21.22 6.80
CA VAL A 132 26.46 21.10 6.09
C VAL A 132 26.47 19.92 5.13
N LYS A 133 27.53 19.70 4.37
CA LYS A 133 27.70 18.54 3.49
C LYS A 133 27.62 17.24 4.28
N ASP A 134 28.31 17.16 5.41
CA ASP A 134 28.27 15.99 6.30
C ASP A 134 26.87 15.77 6.87
N TYR A 135 26.15 16.84 7.20
CA TYR A 135 24.76 16.77 7.66
C TYR A 135 23.85 16.10 6.61
N PHE A 136 23.87 16.59 5.37
CA PHE A 136 23.06 15.99 4.30
C PHE A 136 23.49 14.55 3.99
N ALA A 137 24.80 14.26 4.05
CA ALA A 137 25.30 12.89 3.88
C ALA A 137 24.75 11.96 4.98
N ALA A 138 24.78 12.39 6.24
CA ALA A 138 24.23 11.63 7.36
C ALA A 138 22.73 11.39 7.22
N LEU A 139 21.95 12.40 6.80
CA LEU A 139 20.52 12.24 6.59
C LEU A 139 20.19 11.29 5.44
N ARG A 140 20.94 11.34 4.33
CA ARG A 140 20.79 10.37 3.24
C ARG A 140 21.09 8.95 3.70
N ASP A 141 22.13 8.80 4.50
CA ASP A 141 22.51 7.48 5.04
C ASP A 141 21.43 6.93 5.99
N MET A 142 20.84 7.79 6.82
CA MET A 142 19.69 7.42 7.66
C MET A 142 18.51 6.91 6.81
N LEU A 143 18.11 7.65 5.76
CA LEU A 143 17.01 7.25 4.89
C LEU A 143 17.33 5.98 4.07
N ARG A 144 18.57 5.81 3.59
CA ARG A 144 19.00 4.60 2.90
C ARG A 144 19.00 3.38 3.80
N THR A 145 19.49 3.54 5.03
CA THR A 145 19.45 2.49 6.04
C THR A 145 18.01 2.10 6.37
N ALA A 146 17.13 3.09 6.52
CA ALA A 146 15.71 2.85 6.72
C ALA A 146 15.08 2.12 5.53
N ASN A 147 15.40 2.52 4.30
CA ASN A 147 14.91 1.87 3.08
C ASN A 147 15.35 0.39 3.01
N SER A 148 16.58 0.09 3.41
CA SER A 148 17.09 -1.29 3.55
C SER A 148 16.27 -2.10 4.56
N ARG A 149 15.94 -1.50 5.72
CA ARG A 149 15.09 -2.14 6.74
C ARG A 149 13.66 -2.38 6.26
N MET A 150 13.14 -1.47 5.45
CA MET A 150 11.83 -1.65 4.83
C MET A 150 11.80 -2.87 3.90
N LEU A 151 12.84 -3.06 3.08
CA LEU A 151 12.97 -4.26 2.24
C LEU A 151 13.02 -5.54 3.08
N GLU A 152 13.73 -5.54 4.21
CA GLU A 152 13.75 -6.67 5.14
C GLU A 152 12.34 -7.00 5.68
N ILE A 153 11.55 -5.98 6.04
CA ILE A 153 10.16 -6.14 6.51
C ILE A 153 9.29 -6.70 5.38
N GLU A 154 9.38 -6.13 4.19
CA GLU A 154 8.62 -6.59 3.01
C GLU A 154 8.93 -8.05 2.69
N GLN A 155 10.21 -8.43 2.64
CA GLN A 155 10.64 -9.80 2.40
C GLN A 155 10.15 -10.76 3.49
N MET A 156 10.18 -10.34 4.75
CA MET A 156 9.64 -11.12 5.85
C MET A 156 8.13 -11.37 5.68
N VAL A 157 7.34 -10.33 5.36
CA VAL A 157 5.90 -10.47 5.14
C VAL A 157 5.60 -11.36 3.94
N LEU A 158 6.32 -11.18 2.82
CA LEU A 158 6.20 -12.05 1.65
C LEU A 158 6.58 -13.50 1.95
N GLY A 159 7.59 -13.72 2.78
CA GLY A 159 7.98 -15.05 3.26
C GLY A 159 6.89 -15.71 4.10
N VAL A 160 6.24 -14.95 4.96
CA VAL A 160 5.09 -15.42 5.76
C VAL A 160 3.89 -15.75 4.85
N GLN A 161 3.57 -14.88 3.89
CA GLN A 161 2.48 -15.12 2.93
C GLN A 161 2.71 -16.37 2.09
N ARG A 162 3.94 -16.59 1.58
CA ARG A 162 4.30 -17.80 0.82
C ARG A 162 4.08 -19.06 1.64
N ARG A 163 4.55 -19.10 2.88
CA ARG A 163 4.34 -20.25 3.75
C ARG A 163 2.85 -20.54 4.00
N PHE A 164 2.03 -19.51 4.15
CA PHE A 164 0.58 -19.71 4.29
C PHE A 164 -0.07 -20.16 3.00
N ALA A 165 0.41 -19.73 1.84
CA ALA A 165 -0.03 -20.27 0.56
C ALA A 165 0.32 -21.76 0.43
N GLU A 166 1.51 -22.17 0.85
CA GLU A 166 1.97 -23.56 0.82
C GLU A 166 1.24 -24.44 1.83
N ASP A 167 1.15 -24.00 3.10
CA ASP A 167 0.59 -24.79 4.20
C ASP A 167 -0.95 -24.85 4.17
N LEU A 168 -1.62 -23.77 3.74
CA LEU A 168 -3.07 -23.59 3.85
C LEU A 168 -3.78 -23.35 2.51
N GLY A 169 -3.04 -23.23 1.41
CA GLY A 169 -3.58 -22.89 0.10
C GLY A 169 -4.16 -21.48 0.00
N TRP A 170 -3.74 -20.57 0.90
CA TRP A 170 -4.25 -19.20 0.88
C TRP A 170 -3.56 -18.37 -0.21
N SER A 171 -4.37 -17.64 -0.97
CA SER A 171 -3.88 -16.64 -1.92
C SER A 171 -4.11 -15.26 -1.32
N LEU A 172 -3.05 -14.69 -0.74
CA LEU A 172 -3.06 -13.33 -0.21
C LEU A 172 -2.46 -12.38 -1.25
N SER A 173 -3.06 -11.21 -1.38
CA SER A 173 -2.48 -10.15 -2.22
C SER A 173 -1.12 -9.73 -1.66
N PRO A 174 -0.11 -9.52 -2.54
CA PRO A 174 1.18 -9.04 -2.08
C PRO A 174 1.03 -7.68 -1.39
N PRO A 175 1.87 -7.39 -0.38
CA PRO A 175 1.85 -6.09 0.28
C PRO A 175 2.13 -4.98 -0.73
N MET A 176 1.58 -3.79 -0.48
CA MET A 176 1.89 -2.62 -1.29
C MET A 176 3.38 -2.30 -1.11
N SER A 177 4.11 -2.20 -2.22
CA SER A 177 5.49 -1.76 -2.18
C SER A 177 5.56 -0.27 -1.83
N PHE A 178 6.47 0.09 -0.96
CA PHE A 178 6.74 1.47 -0.54
C PHE A 178 8.24 1.70 -0.47
N SER A 179 8.71 2.88 -0.86
CA SER A 179 10.13 3.25 -0.87
C SER A 179 10.33 4.66 -0.34
N LEU A 180 11.45 4.88 0.32
CA LEU A 180 11.89 6.20 0.77
C LEU A 180 12.67 6.99 -0.30
N ASP A 181 12.79 6.50 -1.53
CA ASP A 181 13.58 7.13 -2.58
C ASP A 181 13.08 8.52 -2.95
N THR A 182 11.77 8.77 -2.86
CA THR A 182 11.19 10.10 -3.07
C THR A 182 11.68 11.10 -2.03
N TYR A 183 11.78 10.69 -0.77
CA TYR A 183 12.28 11.53 0.34
C TYR A 183 13.79 11.76 0.25
N ILE A 184 14.54 10.76 -0.25
CA ILE A 184 15.96 10.90 -0.57
C ILE A 184 16.14 11.95 -1.67
N ALA A 185 15.34 11.89 -2.74
CA ALA A 185 15.36 12.87 -3.82
C ALA A 185 14.94 14.28 -3.34
N ASP A 186 13.97 14.39 -2.43
CA ASP A 186 13.58 15.66 -1.80
C ASP A 186 14.73 16.26 -0.98
N LEU A 187 15.45 15.42 -0.24
CA LEU A 187 16.61 15.83 0.52
C LEU A 187 17.74 16.29 -0.40
N GLU A 188 17.98 15.63 -1.52
CA GLU A 188 18.97 16.01 -2.53
C GLU A 188 18.58 17.34 -3.20
N ARG A 189 17.31 17.56 -3.48
CA ARG A 189 16.79 18.86 -3.98
C ARG A 189 17.01 19.98 -2.95
N ALA A 190 16.75 19.70 -1.69
CA ALA A 190 17.00 20.67 -0.61
C ALA A 190 18.51 20.99 -0.47
N GLU A 191 19.40 20.00 -0.58
CA GLU A 191 20.84 20.20 -0.60
C GLU A 191 21.28 21.06 -1.79
N HIS A 192 20.74 20.76 -2.99
CA HIS A 192 21.06 21.51 -4.19
C HIS A 192 20.59 22.96 -4.12
N ALA A 193 19.37 23.19 -3.64
CA ALA A 193 18.84 24.53 -3.40
C ALA A 193 19.69 25.32 -2.40
N TYR A 194 20.13 24.68 -1.33
CA TYR A 194 21.05 25.30 -0.38
C TYR A 194 22.39 25.66 -1.04
N LYS A 195 23.00 24.74 -1.79
CA LYS A 195 24.28 24.99 -2.47
C LYS A 195 24.17 26.10 -3.52
N SER A 196 23.07 26.23 -4.23
CA SER A 196 22.87 27.30 -5.20
C SER A 196 22.70 28.65 -4.56
N GLN A 197 22.05 28.72 -3.40
CA GLN A 197 21.84 29.98 -2.66
C GLN A 197 23.08 30.42 -1.88
N PHE A 198 23.91 29.48 -1.41
CA PHE A 198 25.08 29.71 -0.56
C PHE A 198 26.38 29.24 -1.21
N GLY A 199 26.56 29.52 -2.50
CA GLY A 199 27.80 29.23 -3.21
C GLY A 199 29.07 29.81 -2.52
N ALA A 200 30.24 29.39 -2.99
CA ALA A 200 31.53 29.65 -2.35
C ALA A 200 31.79 31.15 -2.01
N LEU A 201 31.26 32.06 -2.84
CA LEU A 201 31.38 33.51 -2.60
C LEU A 201 30.54 33.99 -1.40
N ALA A 202 29.33 33.47 -1.22
CA ALA A 202 28.47 33.84 -0.10
C ALA A 202 29.06 33.36 1.25
N VAL A 203 29.71 32.20 1.24
CA VAL A 203 30.40 31.64 2.43
C VAL A 203 31.60 32.51 2.86
N LEU A 204 32.27 33.18 1.93
CA LEU A 204 33.44 34.05 2.22
C LEU A 204 33.06 35.44 2.70
N THR A 205 31.86 35.93 2.34
CA THR A 205 31.42 37.32 2.60
C THR A 205 30.43 37.45 3.74
N THR A 206 29.79 36.33 4.15
CA THR A 206 28.74 36.35 5.18
C THR A 206 29.29 35.98 6.56
N GLU A 207 28.84 36.69 7.58
CA GLU A 207 29.21 36.41 8.98
C GLU A 207 28.74 35.01 9.42
N LYS A 208 29.57 34.29 10.15
CA LYS A 208 29.34 32.90 10.59
C LYS A 208 27.98 32.70 11.25
N TRP A 209 27.54 33.58 12.11
CA TRP A 209 26.30 33.46 12.84
C TRP A 209 25.07 33.53 11.91
N ARG A 210 25.09 34.38 10.89
CA ARG A 210 24.03 34.49 9.87
C ARG A 210 23.94 33.22 9.00
N LEU A 211 25.08 32.62 8.67
CA LEU A 211 25.11 31.34 7.95
C LEU A 211 24.50 30.22 8.80
N MET A 212 24.81 30.21 10.09
CA MET A 212 24.21 29.22 11.02
C MET A 212 22.71 29.44 11.18
N GLU A 213 22.25 30.66 11.41
CA GLU A 213 20.84 31.00 11.54
C GLU A 213 20.05 30.54 10.30
N ARG A 214 20.51 30.90 9.12
CA ARG A 214 19.89 30.47 7.85
C ARG A 214 19.89 28.95 7.67
N PHE A 215 20.95 28.26 8.07
CA PHE A 215 20.98 26.79 8.05
C PHE A 215 19.86 26.23 8.91
N PHE A 216 19.64 26.75 10.12
CA PHE A 216 18.57 26.27 10.98
C PHE A 216 17.19 26.60 10.42
N ASP A 217 16.99 27.81 9.92
CA ASP A 217 15.69 28.27 9.43
C ASP A 217 15.27 27.59 8.11
N THR A 218 16.21 27.29 7.24
CA THR A 218 15.90 26.73 5.93
C THR A 218 16.16 25.22 5.86
N VAL A 219 17.41 24.79 6.10
CA VAL A 219 17.82 23.40 5.89
C VAL A 219 17.21 22.48 6.95
N VAL A 220 17.34 22.85 8.22
CA VAL A 220 16.83 22.02 9.32
C VAL A 220 15.30 21.94 9.28
N SER A 221 14.63 23.08 9.02
CA SER A 221 13.17 23.11 8.90
C SER A 221 12.68 22.22 7.75
N LYS A 222 13.34 22.30 6.58
CA LYS A 222 12.99 21.45 5.42
C LYS A 222 13.30 19.97 5.67
N SER A 223 14.44 19.66 6.28
CA SER A 223 14.78 18.30 6.67
C SER A 223 13.77 17.72 7.64
N ARG A 224 13.31 18.53 8.62
CA ARG A 224 12.27 18.10 9.57
C ARG A 224 10.94 17.80 8.90
N GLU A 225 10.53 18.61 7.93
CA GLU A 225 9.32 18.38 7.13
C GLU A 225 9.42 17.05 6.37
N ILE A 226 10.54 16.81 5.67
CA ILE A 226 10.80 15.58 4.92
C ILE A 226 10.74 14.36 5.85
N PHE A 227 11.47 14.39 6.97
CA PHE A 227 11.51 13.27 7.91
C PHE A 227 10.17 13.03 8.60
N SER A 228 9.44 14.09 8.97
CA SER A 228 8.09 13.96 9.55
C SER A 228 7.10 13.32 8.58
N THR A 229 7.17 13.67 7.30
CA THR A 229 6.32 13.07 6.28
C THR A 229 6.74 11.62 6.02
N ALA A 230 8.05 11.36 5.89
CA ALA A 230 8.58 10.01 5.72
C ALA A 230 8.21 9.08 6.91
N GLU A 231 8.32 9.57 8.15
CA GLU A 231 7.94 8.83 9.37
C GLU A 231 6.45 8.46 9.32
N ARG A 232 5.57 9.43 9.05
CA ARG A 232 4.12 9.21 8.99
C ARG A 232 3.73 8.21 7.89
N ASP A 233 4.28 8.35 6.69
CA ASP A 233 3.91 7.53 5.55
C ASP A 233 4.49 6.12 5.68
N THR A 234 5.69 5.99 6.27
CA THR A 234 6.26 4.70 6.67
C THR A 234 5.42 4.01 7.75
N GLU A 235 4.92 4.78 8.73
CA GLU A 235 4.05 4.24 9.78
C GLU A 235 2.74 3.70 9.20
N ALA A 236 2.13 4.43 8.27
CA ALA A 236 0.92 3.99 7.57
C ALA A 236 1.18 2.69 6.78
N TRP A 237 2.30 2.62 6.06
CA TRP A 237 2.70 1.43 5.32
C TRP A 237 2.95 0.23 6.25
N VAL A 238 3.75 0.37 7.30
CA VAL A 238 4.03 -0.71 8.28
C VAL A 238 2.73 -1.25 8.88
N LYS A 239 1.80 -0.37 9.24
CA LYS A 239 0.49 -0.75 9.78
C LYS A 239 -0.38 -1.50 8.78
N SER A 240 -0.20 -1.29 7.49
CA SER A 240 -0.99 -1.94 6.43
C SER A 240 -0.56 -3.37 6.11
N LEU A 241 0.64 -3.81 6.53
CA LEU A 241 1.25 -5.06 6.07
C LEU A 241 0.61 -6.33 6.64
N LEU A 242 0.19 -6.33 7.89
CA LEU A 242 -0.29 -7.54 8.58
C LEU A 242 -1.82 -7.72 8.63
N PRO A 243 -2.67 -6.68 8.55
CA PRO A 243 -4.11 -6.82 8.76
C PRO A 243 -4.79 -7.84 7.86
N ALA A 244 -4.38 -7.97 6.60
CA ALA A 244 -4.93 -8.96 5.68
C ALA A 244 -4.70 -10.40 6.18
N ILE A 245 -3.47 -10.70 6.60
CA ILE A 245 -3.09 -12.00 7.18
C ILE A 245 -3.88 -12.25 8.48
N GLU A 246 -3.91 -11.27 9.38
CA GLU A 246 -4.59 -11.38 10.68
C GLU A 246 -6.10 -11.59 10.52
N THR A 247 -6.72 -10.93 9.56
CA THR A 247 -8.15 -11.09 9.28
C THR A 247 -8.44 -12.48 8.76
N GLN A 248 -7.66 -12.98 7.80
CA GLN A 248 -7.81 -14.32 7.24
C GLN A 248 -7.65 -15.40 8.32
N VAL A 249 -6.64 -15.24 9.19
CA VAL A 249 -6.42 -16.16 10.32
C VAL A 249 -7.58 -16.16 11.29
N ARG A 250 -8.09 -15.00 11.64
CA ARG A 250 -9.22 -14.87 12.56
C ARG A 250 -10.47 -15.53 11.99
N GLU A 251 -10.73 -15.32 10.72
CA GLU A 251 -11.87 -15.93 10.03
C GLU A 251 -11.75 -17.45 10.00
N GLN A 252 -10.60 -17.96 9.57
CA GLN A 252 -10.36 -19.41 9.50
C GLN A 252 -10.44 -20.08 10.89
N ARG A 253 -9.87 -19.43 11.91
CA ARG A 253 -10.00 -19.91 13.29
C ARG A 253 -11.44 -19.98 13.74
N SER A 254 -12.24 -18.97 13.43
CA SER A 254 -13.66 -18.92 13.73
C SER A 254 -14.42 -20.05 13.04
N GLN A 255 -14.11 -20.29 11.76
CA GLN A 255 -14.74 -21.36 10.98
C GLN A 255 -14.40 -22.75 11.53
N LEU A 256 -13.12 -23.03 11.79
CA LEU A 256 -12.70 -24.30 12.36
C LEU A 256 -13.31 -24.56 13.75
N ARG A 257 -13.40 -23.50 14.58
CA ARG A 257 -14.07 -23.61 15.87
C ARG A 257 -15.55 -23.93 15.71
N LYS A 258 -16.27 -23.20 14.83
CA LYS A 258 -17.68 -23.48 14.55
C LYS A 258 -17.90 -24.89 14.01
N ARG A 259 -16.99 -25.36 13.15
CA ARG A 259 -17.02 -26.74 12.63
C ARG A 259 -16.84 -27.76 13.75
N ALA A 260 -15.84 -27.59 14.60
CA ALA A 260 -15.63 -28.49 15.74
C ALA A 260 -16.80 -28.49 16.71
N GLU A 261 -17.37 -27.31 17.03
CA GLU A 261 -18.57 -27.18 17.86
C GLU A 261 -19.79 -27.84 17.22
N SER A 262 -19.95 -27.72 15.87
CA SER A 262 -21.04 -28.37 15.13
C SER A 262 -20.96 -29.87 15.18
N VAL A 263 -19.78 -30.42 14.91
CA VAL A 263 -19.55 -31.89 14.97
C VAL A 263 -19.73 -32.40 16.40
N SER A 264 -19.33 -31.64 17.43
CA SER A 264 -19.59 -32.00 18.83
C SER A 264 -21.08 -32.02 19.16
N LYS A 265 -21.84 -30.99 18.72
CA LYS A 265 -23.29 -30.93 18.90
C LYS A 265 -24.02 -32.08 18.20
N ILE A 266 -23.56 -32.48 17.01
CA ILE A 266 -24.10 -33.65 16.30
C ILE A 266 -23.86 -34.92 17.07
N ARG A 267 -22.68 -35.07 17.66
CA ARG A 267 -22.37 -36.22 18.51
C ARG A 267 -23.30 -36.30 19.74
N ASP A 268 -23.54 -35.12 20.35
CA ASP A 268 -24.29 -35.05 21.60
C ASP A 268 -25.81 -35.05 21.42
N ALA A 269 -26.31 -34.70 20.19
CA ALA A 269 -27.73 -34.64 19.87
C ALA A 269 -28.03 -35.18 18.46
N GLN A 270 -28.38 -36.46 18.37
CA GLN A 270 -28.84 -37.10 17.11
C GLN A 270 -30.09 -36.45 16.46
N GLY A 271 -30.77 -35.55 17.17
CA GLY A 271 -31.99 -34.90 16.69
C GLY A 271 -31.80 -33.55 15.97
N SER A 272 -30.59 -32.94 16.00
CA SER A 272 -30.38 -31.59 15.49
C SER A 272 -29.64 -31.52 14.14
N LEU A 273 -29.54 -32.63 13.42
CA LEU A 273 -28.82 -32.69 12.14
C LEU A 273 -29.53 -31.84 11.06
N ASP A 274 -30.88 -31.92 11.05
CA ASP A 274 -31.69 -31.17 10.10
C ASP A 274 -31.65 -29.66 10.34
N GLU A 275 -31.66 -29.23 11.62
CA GLU A 275 -31.52 -27.81 11.98
C GLU A 275 -30.15 -27.27 11.57
N ARG A 276 -29.10 -28.08 11.76
CA ARG A 276 -27.74 -27.65 11.42
C ARG A 276 -27.50 -27.58 9.92
N ILE A 277 -28.10 -28.48 9.16
CA ILE A 277 -28.08 -28.41 7.68
C ILE A 277 -28.76 -27.11 7.23
N ALA A 278 -29.93 -26.77 7.79
CA ALA A 278 -30.62 -25.52 7.47
C ALA A 278 -29.79 -24.25 7.79
N GLU A 279 -29.14 -24.20 8.95
CA GLU A 279 -28.24 -23.08 9.30
C GLU A 279 -27.07 -22.93 8.32
N LEU A 280 -26.52 -24.04 7.84
CA LEU A 280 -25.41 -23.99 6.88
C LEU A 280 -25.90 -23.64 5.48
N GLU A 281 -27.11 -24.04 5.10
CA GLU A 281 -27.75 -23.64 3.84
C GLU A 281 -27.99 -22.13 3.82
N GLU A 282 -28.50 -21.55 4.92
CA GLU A 282 -28.65 -20.10 5.08
C GLU A 282 -27.29 -19.36 5.01
N ALA A 283 -26.26 -19.91 5.66
CA ALA A 283 -24.91 -19.34 5.61
C ALA A 283 -24.28 -19.40 4.20
N LEU A 284 -24.61 -20.42 3.41
CA LEU A 284 -24.20 -20.54 2.03
C LEU A 284 -24.89 -19.50 1.15
N GLU A 285 -26.21 -19.35 1.31
CA GLU A 285 -27.00 -18.35 0.59
C GLU A 285 -26.53 -16.93 0.90
N ASP A 286 -26.23 -16.61 2.17
CA ASP A 286 -25.66 -15.33 2.59
C ASP A 286 -24.30 -15.07 1.91
N ALA A 287 -23.41 -16.05 1.88
CA ALA A 287 -22.10 -15.93 1.23
C ALA A 287 -22.23 -15.70 -0.27
N GLN A 288 -23.11 -16.44 -0.95
CA GLN A 288 -23.38 -16.29 -2.38
C GLN A 288 -24.05 -14.96 -2.72
N SER A 289 -24.98 -14.51 -1.89
CA SER A 289 -25.62 -13.18 -2.02
C SER A 289 -24.59 -12.05 -1.92
N LYS A 290 -23.67 -12.13 -0.96
CA LYS A 290 -22.57 -11.17 -0.80
C LYS A 290 -21.62 -11.19 -2.00
N LEU A 291 -21.26 -12.37 -2.52
CA LEU A 291 -20.46 -12.49 -3.73
C LEU A 291 -21.14 -11.86 -4.94
N GLY A 292 -22.45 -12.11 -5.10
CA GLY A 292 -23.25 -11.49 -6.16
C GLY A 292 -23.33 -9.97 -6.04
N THR A 293 -23.42 -9.46 -4.83
CA THR A 293 -23.42 -8.01 -4.56
C THR A 293 -22.04 -7.38 -4.85
N LEU A 294 -20.98 -8.04 -4.41
CA LEU A 294 -19.61 -7.61 -4.69
C LEU A 294 -19.34 -7.55 -6.20
N LYS A 295 -19.78 -8.58 -6.94
CA LYS A 295 -19.65 -8.61 -8.40
C LYS A 295 -20.37 -7.41 -9.03
N ARG A 296 -21.63 -7.17 -8.68
CA ARG A 296 -22.42 -6.03 -9.20
C ARG A 296 -21.79 -4.69 -8.89
N LEU A 297 -21.21 -4.53 -7.69
CA LEU A 297 -20.50 -3.29 -7.32
C LEU A 297 -19.22 -3.10 -8.12
N THR A 298 -18.45 -4.16 -8.33
CA THR A 298 -17.23 -4.13 -9.13
C THR A 298 -17.55 -3.79 -10.59
N ASP A 299 -18.56 -4.45 -11.17
CA ASP A 299 -19.02 -4.20 -12.54
C ASP A 299 -19.46 -2.72 -12.72
N ARG A 300 -20.20 -2.17 -11.74
CA ARG A 300 -20.59 -0.75 -11.75
C ARG A 300 -19.40 0.21 -11.70
N ILE A 301 -18.36 -0.12 -10.95
CA ILE A 301 -17.14 0.71 -10.88
C ILE A 301 -16.42 0.70 -12.22
N HIS A 302 -16.33 -0.47 -12.87
CA HIS A 302 -15.76 -0.58 -14.22
C HIS A 302 -16.59 0.22 -15.24
N ASP A 303 -17.91 0.13 -15.20
CA ASP A 303 -18.80 0.89 -16.09
C ASP A 303 -18.65 2.40 -15.91
N VAL A 304 -18.56 2.89 -14.68
CA VAL A 304 -18.32 4.31 -14.38
C VAL A 304 -16.93 4.73 -14.87
N GLY A 305 -15.92 3.90 -14.65
CA GLY A 305 -14.56 4.13 -15.16
C GLY A 305 -14.52 4.21 -16.69
N ALA A 306 -15.19 3.27 -17.37
CA ALA A 306 -15.27 3.22 -18.82
C ALA A 306 -16.03 4.41 -19.40
N ARG A 307 -17.17 4.80 -18.83
CA ARG A 307 -17.94 5.99 -19.28
C ARG A 307 -17.14 7.27 -19.15
N ALA A 308 -16.44 7.47 -18.05
CA ALA A 308 -15.56 8.62 -17.85
C ALA A 308 -14.38 8.66 -18.84
N GLN A 309 -13.89 7.51 -19.31
CA GLN A 309 -12.87 7.45 -20.36
C GLN A 309 -13.45 7.81 -21.73
N VAL A 310 -14.68 7.39 -22.03
CA VAL A 310 -15.37 7.72 -23.30
C VAL A 310 -15.71 9.21 -23.37
N GLU A 311 -16.20 9.81 -22.28
CA GLU A 311 -16.42 11.27 -22.20
C GLU A 311 -15.13 12.07 -22.42
N GLU A 312 -14.01 11.63 -21.83
CA GLU A 312 -12.70 12.28 -22.02
C GLU A 312 -12.19 12.17 -23.48
N VAL A 313 -12.52 11.08 -24.18
CA VAL A 313 -12.18 10.89 -25.61
C VAL A 313 -13.08 11.76 -26.51
N ILE A 314 -14.36 11.88 -26.15
CA ILE A 314 -15.33 12.72 -26.92
C ILE A 314 -14.99 14.20 -26.75
N ASP A 315 -14.65 14.66 -25.55
CA ASP A 315 -14.24 16.08 -25.33
C ASP A 315 -12.92 16.44 -26.03
N ARG A 316 -12.05 15.48 -26.28
CA ARG A 316 -10.81 15.69 -27.05
C ARG A 316 -10.97 15.55 -28.56
N ALA A 317 -12.06 14.97 -29.04
CA ALA A 317 -12.32 14.77 -30.47
C ALA A 317 -12.46 16.08 -31.27
N PRO A 318 -13.10 17.15 -30.76
CA PRO A 318 -13.23 18.39 -31.52
C PRO A 318 -11.90 19.12 -31.79
N LEU A 319 -10.94 19.06 -30.86
CA LEU A 319 -9.63 19.72 -31.02
C LEU A 319 -8.74 19.04 -32.08
N ALA A 320 -8.90 17.74 -32.31
CA ALA A 320 -8.16 17.02 -33.35
C ALA A 320 -8.76 17.23 -34.77
N ALA A 321 -10.03 17.58 -34.84
CA ALA A 321 -10.70 17.90 -36.11
C ALA A 321 -10.34 19.32 -36.61
N GLU A 322 -10.27 20.30 -35.72
CA GLU A 322 -9.86 21.67 -36.08
C GLU A 322 -8.40 21.77 -36.53
N GLN A 323 -7.50 20.96 -35.94
CA GLN A 323 -6.10 20.92 -36.39
C GLN A 323 -5.91 20.26 -37.77
N ARG A 324 -6.82 19.39 -38.22
CA ARG A 324 -6.75 18.81 -39.58
C ARG A 324 -7.25 19.76 -40.66
N ASP A 325 -8.20 20.62 -40.35
CA ASP A 325 -8.68 21.60 -41.32
C ASP A 325 -7.66 22.71 -41.61
N HIS A 326 -6.90 23.14 -40.59
CA HIS A 326 -5.83 24.13 -40.81
C HIS A 326 -4.66 23.61 -41.67
N THR A 327 -4.36 22.31 -41.60
CA THR A 327 -3.30 21.72 -42.47
C THR A 327 -3.79 21.46 -43.91
N TYR A 328 -5.10 21.26 -44.11
CA TYR A 328 -5.67 21.04 -45.42
C TYR A 328 -5.77 22.35 -46.28
N TRP A 329 -5.98 23.49 -45.61
CA TRP A 329 -6.01 24.80 -46.30
C TRP A 329 -4.61 25.31 -46.61
N ALA A 330 -3.62 25.08 -45.80
CA ALA A 330 -2.23 25.48 -46.04
C ALA A 330 -1.58 24.73 -47.23
N ALA A 331 -2.03 23.51 -47.54
CA ALA A 331 -1.53 22.75 -48.69
C ALA A 331 -2.18 23.12 -50.02
N ARG A 332 -3.28 23.87 -50.01
CA ARG A 332 -4.00 24.28 -51.25
C ARG A 332 -3.51 25.59 -51.86
N ASP A 333 -2.92 26.45 -51.01
CA ASP A 333 -2.35 27.71 -51.48
C ASP A 333 -0.94 27.59 -52.10
N CYS A 334 -0.28 26.44 -51.94
CA CYS A 334 1.01 26.18 -52.58
C CYS A 334 0.93 25.49 -53.97
N ALA A 335 -0.27 25.10 -54.44
CA ALA A 335 -0.44 24.37 -55.71
C ALA A 335 -1.03 25.22 -56.86
N GLY A 336 -1.19 26.52 -56.69
CA GLY A 336 -1.83 27.40 -57.66
C GLY A 336 -0.92 28.52 -58.20
N GLY A 337 0.22 28.17 -58.78
CA GLY A 337 1.11 29.18 -59.39
C GLY A 337 2.09 28.55 -60.33
N GLY A 338 1.66 28.42 -61.59
CA GLY A 338 2.62 28.07 -62.66
C GLY A 338 2.01 27.50 -63.92
N ARG A 339 1.36 28.37 -64.71
CA ARG A 339 1.32 28.21 -66.18
C ARG A 339 0.92 29.52 -66.82
N SER A 340 1.84 30.13 -67.47
CA SER A 340 1.64 30.79 -68.76
C SER A 340 3.00 31.04 -69.39
N ASP A 341 3.04 30.54 -70.58
CA ASP A 341 3.97 30.69 -71.68
C ASP A 341 5.23 29.87 -71.69
#